data_b0b6d36bc20340e580e70e08b716a9de
#
_entry.id   b0b6d36bc20340e580e70e08b716a9de
#
_cell.length_a   1.000
_cell.length_b   1.000
_cell.length_c   1.000
_cell.angle_alpha   90.00
_cell.angle_beta   90.00
_cell.angle_gamma   90.00
#
_symmetry.space_group_name_H-M   'P 1'
#
loop_
_entity.id
_entity.type
_entity.pdbx_description
1 polymer ?
#
loop_
_entity_poly.entity_id
_entity_poly.type
_entity_poly.pdbx_seq_one_letter_code
_entity_poly.pdbx_strand_id
1 'polypeptide(L)'
;MSIQATWRDMKWEINEKRIASLGEISTQTEVKRVSDSTSGQSKITGRELQRLSINYFTSFEAGGNPREEYKTWESKIGLYAPLRIGGSRFGPSNFQLRSAAIDDAMLDTQGRIRSGTISLEFVEYADQKSSGDMEIIYQGKDIYPDISVKSCEHEMHAESQADSLVLRFNDTSHQWDSWSVEQESIIEVIEGAARTGKMYIYDVTPQNGVYTLKAFSIPPTSKNRTSKSWEMVYFRQLCREIAQRHGLGYEEHGVTDQLYYYVAQNNEPDFVFLDKRCKLEGCSFLVFDGKLVVYGEKDLEATSPQMLLQLDTTAKFSYSDNTAKSYKTAEIVNGTRVGKYSAATESGSRILHKNITIPMQTEGEANRFAQNLLRLENKNQKTGAIDWDIQRELAPGSMLQLKTFGVKNWDGYVFVYRLRHDYVAEKSKIFIRKPLNY
;
A
#
# COMPACT_ATOMS: atom_id res chain seq x y z
N MET A 1 29.47 -11.90 -6.15
CA MET A 1 28.92 -11.74 -4.78
C MET A 1 27.65 -12.56 -4.72
N SER A 2 27.56 -13.46 -3.76
CA SER A 2 26.36 -14.27 -3.52
C SER A 2 25.90 -14.01 -2.09
N ILE A 3 24.74 -13.36 -1.93
CA ILE A 3 24.08 -13.16 -0.64
C ILE A 3 23.23 -14.40 -0.40
N GLN A 4 23.55 -15.16 0.65
CA GLN A 4 22.83 -16.38 1.01
C GLN A 4 21.63 -16.10 1.91
N ALA A 5 21.78 -15.15 2.86
CA ALA A 5 20.70 -14.74 3.73
C ALA A 5 20.83 -13.27 4.17
N THR A 6 19.73 -12.69 4.62
CA THR A 6 19.69 -11.35 5.20
C THR A 6 18.73 -11.29 6.39
N TRP A 7 19.11 -10.54 7.42
CA TRP A 7 18.26 -10.19 8.54
C TRP A 7 18.60 -8.76 9.01
N ARG A 8 17.67 -7.83 8.90
CA ARG A 8 17.93 -6.39 9.03
C ARG A 8 19.05 -5.94 8.06
N ASP A 9 20.09 -5.29 8.60
CA ASP A 9 21.32 -4.87 7.93
C ASP A 9 22.40 -5.95 7.87
N MET A 10 22.16 -7.10 8.53
CA MET A 10 23.10 -8.23 8.54
C MET A 10 22.95 -9.10 7.29
N LYS A 11 24.08 -9.53 6.74
CA LYS A 11 24.15 -10.36 5.52
C LYS A 11 25.11 -11.50 5.71
N TRP A 12 24.68 -12.69 5.30
CA TRP A 12 25.56 -13.84 5.06
C TRP A 12 25.90 -13.85 3.58
N GLU A 13 27.13 -13.48 3.26
CA GLU A 13 27.58 -13.35 1.87
C GLU A 13 28.94 -14.00 1.64
N ILE A 14 29.10 -14.56 0.44
CA ILE A 14 30.36 -15.08 -0.05
C ILE A 14 30.88 -14.12 -1.12
N ASN A 15 32.09 -13.58 -0.91
CA ASN A 15 32.77 -12.73 -1.88
C ASN A 15 34.29 -12.99 -1.81
N GLU A 16 35.07 -12.35 -2.71
CA GLU A 16 36.54 -12.52 -2.79
C GLU A 16 37.29 -12.12 -1.51
N LYS A 17 36.67 -11.33 -0.65
CA LYS A 17 37.26 -10.79 0.59
C LYS A 17 36.73 -11.45 1.85
N ARG A 18 35.57 -12.15 1.76
CA ARG A 18 34.88 -12.74 2.88
C ARG A 18 34.21 -14.04 2.51
N ILE A 19 34.53 -15.09 3.24
CA ILE A 19 33.89 -16.40 3.14
C ILE A 19 33.10 -16.60 4.45
N ALA A 20 31.97 -15.90 4.60
CA ALA A 20 31.01 -16.16 5.67
C ALA A 20 29.83 -16.88 5.05
N SER A 21 29.93 -18.19 4.89
CA SER A 21 28.80 -19.00 4.47
C SER A 21 27.78 -19.13 5.59
N LEU A 22 26.52 -19.11 5.22
CA LEU A 22 25.46 -19.55 6.11
C LEU A 22 25.74 -21.02 6.49
N GLY A 23 25.98 -21.26 7.75
CA GLY A 23 26.31 -22.60 8.26
C GLY A 23 25.05 -23.45 8.45
N GLU A 24 25.01 -24.19 9.56
CA GLU A 24 23.86 -25.03 9.88
C GLU A 24 22.64 -24.20 10.29
N ILE A 25 21.49 -24.51 9.72
CA ILE A 25 20.20 -23.93 10.08
C ILE A 25 19.34 -25.03 10.66
N SER A 26 18.92 -24.85 11.91
CA SER A 26 17.97 -25.73 12.57
C SER A 26 16.69 -25.00 12.92
N THR A 27 15.54 -25.58 12.58
CA THR A 27 14.21 -25.02 12.89
C THR A 27 13.41 -26.00 13.72
N GLN A 28 12.73 -25.53 14.74
CA GLN A 28 11.85 -26.31 15.58
C GLN A 28 10.49 -25.62 15.69
N THR A 29 9.43 -26.35 15.42
CA THR A 29 8.04 -25.94 15.62
C THR A 29 7.29 -27.05 16.34
N GLU A 30 6.69 -26.73 17.47
CA GLU A 30 5.93 -27.68 18.28
C GLU A 30 4.48 -27.24 18.43
N VAL A 31 3.58 -28.22 18.59
CA VAL A 31 2.16 -27.95 18.87
C VAL A 31 1.94 -27.88 20.38
N LYS A 32 1.26 -26.83 20.82
CA LYS A 32 0.86 -26.71 22.22
C LYS A 32 -0.32 -27.64 22.50
N ARG A 33 -0.11 -28.59 23.41
CA ARG A 33 -1.13 -29.55 23.84
C ARG A 33 -1.54 -29.26 25.28
N VAL A 34 -2.83 -29.28 25.55
CA VAL A 34 -3.37 -29.27 26.91
C VAL A 34 -4.02 -30.64 27.13
N SER A 35 -3.52 -31.38 28.12
CA SER A 35 -4.15 -32.64 28.56
C SER A 35 -5.27 -32.32 29.55
N ASP A 36 -6.45 -32.79 29.26
CA ASP A 36 -7.53 -32.80 30.24
C ASP A 36 -7.28 -33.95 31.21
N SER A 37 -7.02 -33.62 32.47
CA SER A 37 -6.72 -34.58 33.54
C SER A 37 -7.90 -35.51 33.87
N THR A 38 -9.11 -35.19 33.37
CA THR A 38 -10.34 -35.94 33.70
C THR A 38 -10.72 -36.92 32.60
N SER A 39 -10.37 -36.70 31.35
CA SER A 39 -10.77 -37.53 30.21
C SER A 39 -9.62 -38.24 29.52
N GLY A 40 -8.38 -37.96 29.86
CA GLY A 40 -7.21 -38.58 29.22
C GLY A 40 -7.01 -38.15 27.76
N GLN A 41 -7.80 -37.20 27.25
CA GLN A 41 -7.69 -36.71 25.88
C GLN A 41 -6.81 -35.44 25.84
N SER A 42 -5.89 -35.37 24.87
CA SER A 42 -5.10 -34.19 24.62
C SER A 42 -5.74 -33.35 23.48
N LYS A 43 -6.04 -32.07 23.77
CA LYS A 43 -6.53 -31.11 22.80
C LYS A 43 -5.39 -30.20 22.35
N ILE A 44 -5.23 -30.03 21.03
CA ILE A 44 -4.29 -29.05 20.46
C ILE A 44 -4.91 -27.68 20.66
N THR A 45 -4.23 -26.78 21.36
CA THR A 45 -4.68 -25.41 21.67
C THR A 45 -3.94 -24.33 20.87
N GLY A 46 -2.98 -24.73 20.02
CA GLY A 46 -2.19 -23.83 19.19
C GLY A 46 -0.84 -24.42 18.82
N ARG A 47 0.02 -23.62 18.22
CA ARG A 47 1.43 -23.95 18.02
C ARG A 47 2.33 -23.14 18.96
N GLU A 48 3.49 -23.66 19.30
CA GLU A 48 4.52 -22.87 19.95
C GLU A 48 5.21 -21.94 18.94
N LEU A 49 5.83 -20.88 19.45
CA LEU A 49 6.61 -19.97 18.62
C LEU A 49 7.77 -20.73 17.97
N GLN A 50 7.92 -20.56 16.67
CA GLN A 50 9.01 -21.20 15.92
C GLN A 50 10.35 -20.72 16.46
N ARG A 51 11.26 -21.66 16.71
CA ARG A 51 12.65 -21.37 17.06
C ARG A 51 13.55 -21.66 15.89
N LEU A 52 14.58 -20.86 15.73
CA LEU A 52 15.55 -20.97 14.65
C LEU A 52 16.95 -20.74 15.21
N SER A 53 17.85 -21.67 14.94
CA SER A 53 19.27 -21.53 15.27
C SER A 53 20.07 -21.44 13.96
N ILE A 54 20.99 -20.49 13.91
CA ILE A 54 21.92 -20.30 12.82
C ILE A 54 23.33 -20.29 13.37
N ASN A 55 24.16 -21.22 12.93
CA ASN A 55 25.58 -21.29 13.30
C ASN A 55 26.43 -21.04 12.06
N TYR A 56 27.41 -20.15 12.15
CA TYR A 56 28.36 -19.94 11.05
C TYR A 56 29.76 -19.68 11.59
N PHE A 57 30.75 -20.19 10.85
CA PHE A 57 32.15 -20.01 11.16
C PHE A 57 32.67 -18.66 10.68
N THR A 58 33.51 -18.01 11.48
CA THR A 58 34.21 -16.77 11.10
C THR A 58 35.68 -16.83 11.55
N SER A 59 36.58 -16.27 10.74
CA SER A 59 38.02 -16.18 11.06
C SER A 59 38.67 -14.99 10.36
N PHE A 60 39.80 -14.52 10.89
CA PHE A 60 40.61 -13.52 10.19
C PHE A 60 41.10 -14.03 8.82
N GLU A 61 41.37 -15.31 8.68
CA GLU A 61 41.84 -15.94 7.44
C GLU A 61 40.76 -15.94 6.37
N ALA A 62 39.48 -16.06 6.79
CA ALA A 62 38.32 -15.96 5.91
C ALA A 62 37.85 -14.51 5.69
N GLY A 63 38.63 -13.51 6.10
CA GLY A 63 38.29 -12.09 5.96
C GLY A 63 37.26 -11.54 6.95
N GLY A 64 36.92 -12.33 8.00
CA GLY A 64 36.07 -11.91 9.09
C GLY A 64 36.84 -11.36 10.29
N ASN A 65 36.14 -10.72 11.23
CA ASN A 65 36.66 -10.38 12.55
C ASN A 65 35.71 -10.96 13.60
N PRO A 66 36.03 -12.14 14.16
CA PRO A 66 35.08 -12.86 15.04
C PRO A 66 34.59 -12.04 16.22
N ARG A 67 35.47 -11.24 16.82
CA ARG A 67 35.11 -10.39 17.98
C ARG A 67 34.18 -9.26 17.60
N GLU A 68 34.41 -8.58 16.49
CA GLU A 68 33.57 -7.46 16.04
C GLU A 68 32.23 -7.97 15.49
N GLU A 69 32.25 -9.13 14.84
CA GLU A 69 31.00 -9.77 14.39
C GLU A 69 30.14 -10.17 15.57
N TYR A 70 30.72 -10.80 16.58
CA TYR A 70 30.00 -11.14 17.81
C TYR A 70 29.41 -9.91 18.49
N LYS A 71 30.18 -8.83 18.66
CA LYS A 71 29.69 -7.57 19.25
C LYS A 71 28.55 -6.96 18.43
N THR A 72 28.65 -7.04 17.10
CA THR A 72 27.62 -6.55 16.23
C THR A 72 26.30 -7.30 16.43
N TRP A 73 26.36 -8.64 16.56
CA TRP A 73 25.21 -9.45 16.87
C TRP A 73 24.70 -9.21 18.30
N GLU A 74 25.58 -9.13 19.27
CA GLU A 74 25.25 -8.83 20.66
C GLU A 74 24.45 -7.52 20.77
N SER A 75 24.85 -6.48 20.04
CA SER A 75 24.14 -5.19 20.02
C SER A 75 22.73 -5.26 19.39
N LYS A 76 22.42 -6.34 18.71
CA LYS A 76 21.13 -6.56 18.04
C LYS A 76 20.20 -7.51 18.81
N ILE A 77 20.61 -8.04 19.93
CA ILE A 77 19.74 -8.86 20.79
C ILE A 77 18.49 -8.07 21.18
N GLY A 78 17.33 -8.70 21.03
CA GLY A 78 16.03 -8.09 21.28
C GLY A 78 15.41 -7.42 20.05
N LEU A 79 16.18 -7.12 19.00
CA LEU A 79 15.66 -6.59 17.74
C LEU A 79 14.97 -7.70 16.92
N TYR A 80 14.04 -7.32 16.08
CA TYR A 80 13.30 -8.26 15.22
C TYR A 80 13.27 -7.78 13.75
N ALA A 81 13.17 -8.72 12.82
CA ALA A 81 13.03 -8.46 11.39
C ALA A 81 12.65 -9.75 10.63
N PRO A 82 12.19 -9.64 9.39
CA PRO A 82 12.07 -10.79 8.50
C PRO A 82 13.44 -11.40 8.22
N LEU A 83 13.51 -12.73 8.23
CA LEU A 83 14.67 -13.47 7.75
C LEU A 83 14.44 -13.87 6.29
N ARG A 84 15.41 -13.63 5.42
CA ARG A 84 15.39 -14.05 4.03
C ARG A 84 16.55 -15.01 3.75
N ILE A 85 16.26 -16.12 3.10
CA ILE A 85 17.26 -17.12 2.66
C ILE A 85 17.04 -17.34 1.17
N GLY A 86 18.11 -17.28 0.39
CA GLY A 86 18.02 -17.41 -1.07
C GLY A 86 17.13 -16.33 -1.72
N GLY A 87 17.05 -15.15 -1.11
CA GLY A 87 16.22 -14.03 -1.60
C GLY A 87 14.73 -14.12 -1.23
N SER A 88 14.27 -15.24 -0.67
CA SER A 88 12.87 -15.43 -0.25
C SER A 88 12.74 -15.38 1.27
N ARG A 89 11.58 -14.93 1.77
CA ARG A 89 11.29 -14.94 3.21
C ARG A 89 11.30 -16.39 3.73
N PHE A 90 11.94 -16.59 4.87
CA PHE A 90 12.04 -17.88 5.53
C PHE A 90 11.33 -17.85 6.88
N GLY A 91 10.35 -18.73 7.06
CA GLY A 91 9.57 -18.86 8.29
C GLY A 91 8.53 -17.75 8.51
N PRO A 92 8.27 -17.34 9.77
CA PRO A 92 7.27 -16.37 10.15
C PRO A 92 7.59 -14.95 9.66
N SER A 93 6.66 -14.00 9.87
CA SER A 93 6.79 -12.61 9.45
C SER A 93 8.06 -11.95 9.98
N ASN A 94 8.36 -12.19 11.25
CA ASN A 94 9.57 -11.69 11.90
C ASN A 94 10.18 -12.74 12.82
N PHE A 95 11.50 -12.69 12.92
CA PHE A 95 12.27 -13.37 13.96
C PHE A 95 12.94 -12.34 14.86
N GLN A 96 12.85 -12.52 16.18
CA GLN A 96 13.61 -11.76 17.16
C GLN A 96 14.90 -12.51 17.52
N LEU A 97 16.03 -11.82 17.48
CA LEU A 97 17.28 -12.37 17.99
C LEU A 97 17.23 -12.45 19.51
N ARG A 98 17.29 -13.65 20.05
CA ARG A 98 17.25 -13.93 21.50
C ARG A 98 18.61 -13.98 22.13
N SER A 99 19.55 -14.65 21.47
CA SER A 99 20.92 -14.79 21.96
C SER A 99 21.91 -14.83 20.81
N ALA A 100 23.11 -14.38 21.10
CA ALA A 100 24.28 -14.53 20.28
C ALA A 100 25.42 -15.05 21.14
N ALA A 101 26.15 -16.05 20.66
CA ALA A 101 27.33 -16.60 21.32
C ALA A 101 28.47 -16.77 20.33
N ILE A 102 29.70 -16.87 20.83
CA ILE A 102 30.84 -17.31 20.07
C ILE A 102 31.39 -18.58 20.71
N ASP A 103 31.30 -19.67 19.97
CA ASP A 103 31.71 -20.99 20.42
C ASP A 103 33.00 -21.40 19.70
N ASP A 104 33.74 -22.38 20.28
CA ASP A 104 34.98 -22.92 19.74
C ASP A 104 36.02 -21.85 19.41
N ALA A 105 36.09 -20.81 20.20
CA ALA A 105 36.97 -19.68 19.99
C ALA A 105 38.46 -20.07 20.09
N MET A 106 39.19 -19.90 19.01
CA MET A 106 40.64 -20.05 18.99
C MET A 106 41.32 -18.70 19.21
N LEU A 107 42.27 -18.66 20.15
CA LEU A 107 43.01 -17.45 20.49
C LEU A 107 44.40 -17.49 19.79
N ASP A 108 44.91 -16.31 19.42
CA ASP A 108 46.31 -16.14 19.05
C ASP A 108 47.22 -16.02 20.28
N THR A 109 48.50 -15.91 20.05
CA THR A 109 49.49 -15.77 21.11
C THR A 109 49.38 -14.48 21.94
N GLN A 110 48.57 -13.56 21.49
CA GLN A 110 48.28 -12.28 22.14
C GLN A 110 46.90 -12.26 22.83
N GLY A 111 46.18 -13.40 22.85
CA GLY A 111 44.88 -13.53 23.46
C GLY A 111 43.72 -12.96 22.61
N ARG A 112 43.93 -12.67 21.31
CA ARG A 112 42.85 -12.22 20.43
C ARG A 112 42.20 -13.43 19.81
N ILE A 113 40.84 -13.35 19.65
CA ILE A 113 40.05 -14.41 18.97
C ILE A 113 40.40 -14.40 17.49
N ARG A 114 41.06 -15.47 17.03
CA ARG A 114 41.46 -15.67 15.62
C ARG A 114 40.37 -16.28 14.78
N SER A 115 39.64 -17.21 15.35
CA SER A 115 38.48 -17.87 14.71
C SER A 115 37.48 -18.33 15.76
N GLY A 116 36.26 -18.61 15.35
CA GLY A 116 35.19 -19.17 16.18
C GLY A 116 33.91 -19.36 15.37
N THR A 117 32.96 -20.01 16.01
CA THR A 117 31.60 -20.19 15.46
C THR A 117 30.66 -19.20 16.13
N ILE A 118 30.01 -18.35 15.35
CA ILE A 118 28.93 -17.50 15.83
C ILE A 118 27.64 -18.32 15.84
N SER A 119 27.05 -18.45 17.02
CA SER A 119 25.79 -19.15 17.26
C SER A 119 24.70 -18.13 17.58
N LEU A 120 23.62 -18.13 16.79
CA LEU A 120 22.51 -17.19 16.89
C LEU A 120 21.22 -17.95 17.13
N GLU A 121 20.47 -17.55 18.15
CA GLU A 121 19.13 -18.07 18.40
C GLU A 121 18.09 -17.02 18.11
N PHE A 122 17.17 -17.36 17.26
CA PHE A 122 16.02 -16.56 16.91
C PHE A 122 14.75 -17.26 17.39
N VAL A 123 13.77 -16.46 17.79
CA VAL A 123 12.43 -16.92 18.09
C VAL A 123 11.45 -16.12 17.23
N GLU A 124 10.43 -16.81 16.73
CA GLU A 124 9.32 -16.12 16.10
C GLU A 124 8.86 -14.95 16.96
N TYR A 125 8.90 -13.76 16.36
CA TYR A 125 8.42 -12.56 17.03
C TYR A 125 7.02 -12.26 16.47
N ALA A 126 6.03 -12.56 17.33
CA ALA A 126 4.70 -12.03 17.16
C ALA A 126 4.67 -10.70 17.93
N ASP A 127 4.60 -9.58 17.23
CA ASP A 127 4.16 -8.34 17.87
C ASP A 127 2.87 -8.65 18.65
N GLN A 128 2.62 -7.99 19.76
CA GLN A 128 1.34 -8.14 20.49
C GLN A 128 0.12 -7.66 19.67
N LYS A 129 0.38 -7.15 18.44
CA LYS A 129 -0.55 -7.22 17.30
C LYS A 129 0.18 -8.02 16.23
N SER A 130 0.00 -9.35 16.24
CA SER A 130 0.51 -10.21 15.19
C SER A 130 0.03 -9.67 13.83
N SER A 131 0.96 -9.54 12.89
CA SER A 131 0.65 -9.56 11.47
C SER A 131 0.05 -10.93 11.13
N GLY A 132 -1.11 -11.27 11.67
CA GLY A 132 -1.72 -12.58 11.61
C GLY A 132 -3.15 -12.59 12.10
N ASP A 133 -3.59 -11.50 12.74
CA ASP A 133 -4.98 -11.34 13.11
C ASP A 133 -5.66 -10.48 12.04
N MET A 134 -5.83 -11.07 10.85
CA MET A 134 -6.79 -10.55 9.90
C MET A 134 -8.17 -10.67 10.52
N GLU A 135 -8.89 -9.57 10.61
CA GLU A 135 -10.29 -9.55 10.96
C GLU A 135 -11.10 -9.28 9.68
N ILE A 136 -12.15 -10.03 9.49
CA ILE A 136 -13.11 -9.81 8.40
C ILE A 136 -14.46 -9.57 9.03
N ILE A 137 -14.81 -8.30 9.12
CA ILE A 137 -16.04 -7.87 9.78
C ILE A 137 -17.18 -7.83 8.76
N TYR A 138 -18.11 -8.75 8.86
CA TYR A 138 -19.35 -8.78 8.07
C TYR A 138 -20.52 -8.45 8.95
N GLN A 139 -21.25 -7.39 8.63
CA GLN A 139 -22.38 -6.87 9.43
C GLN A 139 -22.05 -6.75 10.94
N GLY A 140 -20.82 -6.31 11.25
CA GLY A 140 -20.36 -6.10 12.63
C GLY A 140 -19.88 -7.34 13.37
N LYS A 141 -19.86 -8.52 12.72
CA LYS A 141 -19.32 -9.76 13.29
C LYS A 141 -18.02 -10.14 12.58
N ASP A 142 -16.96 -10.46 13.33
CA ASP A 142 -15.75 -11.06 12.76
C ASP A 142 -16.03 -12.49 12.31
N ILE A 143 -15.87 -12.74 11.01
CA ILE A 143 -16.09 -14.03 10.37
C ILE A 143 -14.79 -14.74 9.99
N TYR A 144 -13.65 -14.10 10.18
CA TYR A 144 -12.35 -14.69 9.82
C TYR A 144 -12.09 -16.05 10.47
N PRO A 145 -12.46 -16.29 11.77
CA PRO A 145 -12.31 -17.61 12.38
C PRO A 145 -13.19 -18.71 11.76
N ASP A 146 -14.26 -18.32 11.10
CA ASP A 146 -15.29 -19.24 10.56
C ASP A 146 -15.03 -19.60 9.08
N ILE A 147 -14.04 -18.97 8.41
CA ILE A 147 -13.76 -19.15 6.98
C ILE A 147 -12.28 -19.50 6.71
N SER A 148 -12.04 -20.17 5.59
CA SER A 148 -10.68 -20.46 5.11
C SER A 148 -10.34 -19.55 3.93
N VAL A 149 -9.70 -18.39 4.20
CA VAL A 149 -9.38 -17.39 3.20
C VAL A 149 -8.30 -17.89 2.23
N LYS A 150 -8.56 -17.74 0.92
CA LYS A 150 -7.63 -18.05 -0.17
C LYS A 150 -6.87 -16.86 -0.68
N SER A 151 -7.56 -15.73 -0.88
CA SER A 151 -6.98 -14.47 -1.28
C SER A 151 -7.82 -13.32 -0.75
N CYS A 152 -7.15 -12.21 -0.44
CA CYS A 152 -7.80 -10.98 -0.01
C CYS A 152 -7.07 -9.82 -0.66
N GLU A 153 -7.61 -9.33 -1.78
CA GLU A 153 -7.02 -8.26 -2.56
C GLU A 153 -7.79 -6.96 -2.32
N HIS A 154 -7.10 -5.93 -1.84
CA HIS A 154 -7.62 -4.58 -1.65
C HIS A 154 -6.90 -3.62 -2.58
N GLU A 155 -7.62 -3.02 -3.52
CA GLU A 155 -7.10 -1.99 -4.41
C GLU A 155 -7.66 -0.63 -4.02
N MET A 156 -6.76 0.31 -3.77
CA MET A 156 -7.03 1.66 -3.29
C MET A 156 -6.59 2.70 -4.31
N HIS A 157 -7.36 3.78 -4.45
CA HIS A 157 -7.13 4.83 -5.44
C HIS A 157 -7.12 6.22 -4.80
N ALA A 158 -6.18 7.06 -5.24
CA ALA A 158 -6.15 8.48 -4.89
C ALA A 158 -6.79 9.40 -5.94
N GLU A 159 -7.41 8.86 -6.99
CA GLU A 159 -7.80 9.68 -8.14
C GLU A 159 -9.27 9.43 -8.55
N SER A 160 -10.20 9.78 -7.67
CA SER A 160 -11.65 9.75 -7.92
C SER A 160 -12.18 8.40 -8.45
N GLN A 161 -11.54 7.31 -8.03
CA GLN A 161 -12.01 5.95 -8.28
C GLN A 161 -12.38 5.30 -6.94
N ALA A 162 -13.37 4.42 -6.97
CA ALA A 162 -13.75 3.66 -5.80
C ALA A 162 -12.70 2.60 -5.47
N ASP A 163 -12.37 2.48 -4.20
CA ASP A 163 -11.59 1.34 -3.73
C ASP A 163 -12.38 0.06 -3.89
N SER A 164 -11.68 -1.03 -4.15
CA SER A 164 -12.30 -2.34 -4.34
C SER A 164 -11.65 -3.41 -3.47
N LEU A 165 -12.48 -4.32 -2.98
CA LEU A 165 -12.07 -5.50 -2.24
C LEU A 165 -12.53 -6.74 -3.00
N VAL A 166 -11.62 -7.71 -3.16
CA VAL A 166 -11.94 -9.05 -3.66
C VAL A 166 -11.49 -10.07 -2.61
N LEU A 167 -12.44 -10.71 -1.98
CA LEU A 167 -12.21 -11.75 -0.98
C LEU A 167 -12.63 -13.11 -1.54
N ARG A 168 -11.72 -14.09 -1.49
CA ARG A 168 -11.99 -15.48 -1.86
C ARG A 168 -11.69 -16.40 -0.70
N PHE A 169 -12.60 -17.32 -0.40
CA PHE A 169 -12.43 -18.31 0.67
C PHE A 169 -13.06 -19.65 0.30
N ASN A 170 -12.61 -20.71 0.96
CA ASN A 170 -13.20 -22.04 0.79
C ASN A 170 -14.55 -22.08 1.53
N ASP A 171 -15.53 -22.61 0.87
CA ASP A 171 -16.87 -22.90 1.42
C ASP A 171 -17.32 -24.31 1.04
N THR A 172 -16.47 -25.30 1.33
CA THR A 172 -16.75 -26.72 1.02
C THR A 172 -17.92 -27.28 1.80
N SER A 173 -18.29 -26.65 2.91
CA SER A 173 -19.42 -27.03 3.76
C SER A 173 -20.72 -26.29 3.43
N HIS A 174 -20.71 -25.42 2.40
CA HIS A 174 -21.85 -24.58 2.01
C HIS A 174 -22.46 -23.76 3.15
N GLN A 175 -21.64 -23.31 4.10
CA GLN A 175 -22.07 -22.49 5.23
C GLN A 175 -22.56 -21.12 4.78
N TRP A 176 -21.91 -20.56 3.74
CA TRP A 176 -22.23 -19.24 3.23
C TRP A 176 -23.54 -19.18 2.47
N ASP A 177 -23.92 -20.27 1.82
CA ASP A 177 -25.25 -20.37 1.22
C ASP A 177 -26.35 -20.30 2.31
N SER A 178 -26.06 -20.81 3.51
CA SER A 178 -26.99 -20.74 4.66
C SER A 178 -26.99 -19.37 5.35
N TRP A 179 -25.92 -18.59 5.24
CA TRP A 179 -25.83 -17.25 5.84
C TRP A 179 -26.48 -16.17 4.98
N SER A 180 -26.92 -16.49 3.79
CA SER A 180 -27.65 -15.60 2.87
C SER A 180 -26.97 -14.22 2.75
N VAL A 181 -25.73 -14.19 2.22
CA VAL A 181 -24.99 -12.94 2.06
C VAL A 181 -25.78 -12.00 1.16
N GLU A 182 -26.26 -10.90 1.74
CA GLU A 182 -27.05 -9.91 1.03
C GLU A 182 -26.14 -8.96 0.27
N GLN A 183 -26.53 -8.64 -0.97
CA GLN A 183 -25.93 -7.54 -1.71
C GLN A 183 -26.19 -6.22 -0.95
N GLU A 184 -25.26 -5.28 -1.08
CA GLU A 184 -25.27 -3.98 -0.37
C GLU A 184 -24.92 -4.07 1.12
N SER A 185 -24.73 -5.28 1.68
CA SER A 185 -24.22 -5.45 3.03
C SER A 185 -22.79 -4.91 3.17
N ILE A 186 -22.45 -4.52 4.39
CA ILE A 186 -21.14 -3.95 4.69
C ILE A 186 -20.16 -5.05 5.10
N ILE A 187 -18.98 -4.99 4.51
CA ILE A 187 -17.82 -5.78 4.88
C ILE A 187 -16.63 -4.85 5.13
N GLU A 188 -15.80 -5.19 6.11
CA GLU A 188 -14.52 -4.51 6.40
C GLU A 188 -13.44 -5.55 6.63
N VAL A 189 -12.24 -5.31 6.13
CA VAL A 189 -11.05 -6.12 6.41
C VAL A 189 -10.04 -5.27 7.15
N ILE A 190 -9.52 -5.80 8.25
CA ILE A 190 -8.48 -5.21 9.07
C ILE A 190 -7.31 -6.18 9.11
N GLU A 191 -6.10 -5.73 8.79
CA GLU A 191 -4.89 -6.54 8.84
C GLU A 191 -3.73 -5.68 9.34
N GLY A 192 -3.48 -5.76 10.65
CA GLY A 192 -2.50 -4.90 11.33
C GLY A 192 -2.87 -3.42 11.23
N ALA A 193 -2.01 -2.60 10.62
CA ALA A 193 -2.27 -1.18 10.38
C ALA A 193 -3.13 -0.91 9.14
N ALA A 194 -3.27 -1.88 8.25
CA ALA A 194 -4.07 -1.74 7.04
C ALA A 194 -5.53 -2.04 7.32
N ARG A 195 -6.43 -1.23 6.74
CA ARG A 195 -7.87 -1.43 6.84
C ARG A 195 -8.55 -0.97 5.57
N THR A 196 -9.61 -1.66 5.17
CA THR A 196 -10.41 -1.26 4.01
C THR A 196 -11.40 -0.15 4.34
N GLY A 197 -11.74 0.02 5.63
CA GLY A 197 -12.93 0.74 6.03
C GLY A 197 -14.19 0.03 5.54
N LYS A 198 -15.33 0.73 5.59
CA LYS A 198 -16.62 0.19 5.17
C LYS A 198 -16.68 0.01 3.66
N MET A 199 -16.88 -1.24 3.22
CA MET A 199 -17.03 -1.63 1.83
C MET A 199 -18.44 -2.23 1.62
N TYR A 200 -19.07 -1.91 0.49
CA TYR A 200 -20.42 -2.40 0.15
C TYR A 200 -20.30 -3.56 -0.84
N ILE A 201 -20.87 -4.71 -0.50
CA ILE A 201 -20.85 -5.91 -1.34
C ILE A 201 -21.77 -5.71 -2.54
N TYR A 202 -21.25 -5.91 -3.76
CA TYR A 202 -22.02 -5.78 -4.99
C TYR A 202 -22.06 -7.07 -5.83
N ASP A 203 -21.14 -8.00 -5.60
CA ASP A 203 -21.07 -9.27 -6.34
C ASP A 203 -20.68 -10.40 -5.40
N VAL A 204 -21.43 -11.47 -5.52
CA VAL A 204 -21.28 -12.69 -4.75
C VAL A 204 -21.33 -13.87 -5.71
N THR A 205 -20.22 -14.58 -5.86
CA THR A 205 -20.10 -15.67 -6.84
C THR A 205 -19.59 -16.94 -6.17
N PRO A 206 -20.48 -17.92 -5.83
CA PRO A 206 -20.06 -19.25 -5.45
C PRO A 206 -19.66 -20.07 -6.67
N GLN A 207 -18.49 -20.72 -6.64
CA GLN A 207 -18.04 -21.60 -7.70
C GLN A 207 -17.12 -22.70 -7.18
N ASN A 208 -17.50 -23.97 -7.38
CA ASN A 208 -16.68 -25.14 -7.06
C ASN A 208 -16.11 -25.16 -5.63
N GLY A 209 -16.94 -24.84 -4.62
CA GLY A 209 -16.52 -24.79 -3.22
C GLY A 209 -15.65 -23.59 -2.85
N VAL A 210 -15.56 -22.60 -3.73
CA VAL A 210 -14.93 -21.30 -3.47
C VAL A 210 -15.98 -20.21 -3.55
N TYR A 211 -16.01 -19.38 -2.54
CA TYR A 211 -16.89 -18.22 -2.48
C TYR A 211 -16.09 -16.96 -2.80
N THR A 212 -16.57 -16.15 -3.73
CA THR A 212 -15.93 -14.86 -4.08
C THR A 212 -16.88 -13.73 -3.74
N LEU A 213 -16.41 -12.82 -2.87
CA LEU A 213 -17.07 -11.55 -2.58
C LEU A 213 -16.30 -10.42 -3.24
N LYS A 214 -17.06 -9.49 -3.86
CA LYS A 214 -16.48 -8.23 -4.34
C LYS A 214 -17.26 -7.08 -3.73
N ALA A 215 -16.53 -6.08 -3.23
CA ALA A 215 -17.09 -4.91 -2.59
C ALA A 215 -16.39 -3.63 -3.06
N PHE A 216 -17.12 -2.49 -3.00
CA PHE A 216 -16.60 -1.15 -3.27
C PHE A 216 -16.76 -0.24 -2.05
N SER A 217 -15.89 0.77 -1.95
CA SER A 217 -15.95 1.79 -0.90
C SER A 217 -17.13 2.75 -1.04
N ILE A 218 -17.75 2.85 -2.23
CA ILE A 218 -18.87 3.75 -2.52
C ILE A 218 -20.22 3.10 -2.24
N PRO A 219 -21.19 3.84 -1.66
CA PRO A 219 -22.53 3.33 -1.41
C PRO A 219 -23.25 2.96 -2.73
N PRO A 220 -24.17 1.96 -2.71
CA PRO A 220 -24.95 1.57 -3.88
C PRO A 220 -25.78 2.71 -4.48
N THR A 221 -26.26 3.63 -3.65
CA THR A 221 -26.98 4.84 -4.06
C THR A 221 -26.16 5.74 -5.00
N SER A 222 -24.83 5.57 -5.04
CA SER A 222 -23.92 6.32 -5.93
C SER A 222 -24.22 6.17 -7.42
N LYS A 223 -24.92 5.09 -7.80
CA LYS A 223 -25.33 4.82 -9.19
C LYS A 223 -26.60 5.57 -9.59
N ASN A 224 -27.34 6.12 -8.63
CA ASN A 224 -28.56 6.87 -8.91
C ASN A 224 -28.25 8.15 -9.69
N ARG A 225 -29.06 8.42 -10.70
CA ARG A 225 -28.93 9.61 -11.53
C ARG A 225 -29.74 10.74 -10.95
N THR A 226 -29.17 11.92 -10.90
CA THR A 226 -29.78 13.12 -10.35
C THR A 226 -29.73 14.26 -11.36
N SER A 227 -30.78 15.07 -11.38
CA SER A 227 -30.79 16.37 -12.06
C SER A 227 -31.03 17.45 -11.04
N LYS A 228 -30.10 18.39 -10.93
CA LYS A 228 -30.17 19.53 -10.02
C LYS A 228 -29.37 20.70 -10.55
N SER A 229 -29.83 21.92 -10.27
CA SER A 229 -29.07 23.14 -10.50
C SER A 229 -28.81 23.86 -9.17
N TRP A 230 -27.71 24.57 -9.15
CA TRP A 230 -27.33 25.44 -8.05
C TRP A 230 -26.99 26.82 -8.60
N GLU A 231 -27.35 27.85 -7.85
CA GLU A 231 -26.95 29.23 -8.10
C GLU A 231 -26.17 29.75 -6.91
N MET A 232 -25.12 30.54 -7.17
CA MET A 232 -24.26 31.16 -6.15
C MET A 232 -23.76 30.13 -5.12
N VAL A 233 -23.24 28.99 -5.57
CA VAL A 233 -22.81 27.87 -4.73
C VAL A 233 -21.28 27.81 -4.64
N TYR A 234 -20.76 27.58 -3.45
CA TYR A 234 -19.35 27.30 -3.25
C TYR A 234 -19.03 25.82 -3.53
N PHE A 235 -17.83 25.55 -4.05
CA PHE A 235 -17.38 24.20 -4.38
C PHE A 235 -17.46 23.24 -3.18
N ARG A 236 -17.03 23.70 -2.00
CA ARG A 236 -17.10 22.92 -0.76
C ARG A 236 -18.55 22.59 -0.35
N GLN A 237 -19.46 23.53 -0.53
CA GLN A 237 -20.88 23.33 -0.23
C GLN A 237 -21.48 22.24 -1.13
N LEU A 238 -21.12 22.26 -2.43
CA LEU A 238 -21.53 21.25 -3.39
C LEU A 238 -21.01 19.85 -3.01
N CYS A 239 -19.74 19.73 -2.60
CA CYS A 239 -19.14 18.47 -2.14
C CYS A 239 -19.86 17.93 -0.90
N ARG A 240 -20.12 18.81 0.10
CA ARG A 240 -20.84 18.42 1.33
C ARG A 240 -22.25 17.93 1.05
N GLU A 241 -22.96 18.59 0.16
CA GLU A 241 -24.31 18.20 -0.22
C GLU A 241 -24.32 16.81 -0.88
N ILE A 242 -23.37 16.54 -1.77
CA ILE A 242 -23.24 15.22 -2.40
C ILE A 242 -22.92 14.16 -1.34
N ALA A 243 -22.00 14.42 -0.42
CA ALA A 243 -21.69 13.49 0.67
C ALA A 243 -22.96 13.17 1.49
N GLN A 244 -23.72 14.20 1.88
CA GLN A 244 -24.95 14.04 2.66
C GLN A 244 -26.03 13.22 1.95
N ARG A 245 -26.19 13.37 0.62
CA ARG A 245 -27.15 12.58 -0.16
C ARG A 245 -26.88 11.09 -0.09
N HIS A 246 -25.61 10.70 0.10
CA HIS A 246 -25.18 9.31 0.17
C HIS A 246 -24.93 8.83 1.61
N GLY A 247 -25.30 9.63 2.62
CA GLY A 247 -25.10 9.29 4.03
C GLY A 247 -23.62 9.25 4.43
N LEU A 248 -22.75 9.95 3.69
CA LEU A 248 -21.31 10.02 3.95
C LEU A 248 -20.97 11.23 4.81
N GLY A 249 -19.97 11.07 5.69
CA GLY A 249 -19.26 12.20 6.28
C GLY A 249 -18.50 12.98 5.19
N TYR A 250 -18.05 14.20 5.51
CA TYR A 250 -17.26 15.02 4.61
C TYR A 250 -15.95 15.45 5.28
N GLU A 251 -14.86 15.32 4.55
CA GLU A 251 -13.52 15.74 4.96
C GLU A 251 -12.81 16.38 3.77
N GLU A 252 -11.93 17.37 4.01
CA GLU A 252 -11.23 18.06 2.94
C GLU A 252 -9.80 18.42 3.32
N HIS A 253 -8.87 18.42 2.33
CA HIS A 253 -7.46 18.80 2.49
C HIS A 253 -6.99 19.65 1.31
N GLY A 254 -6.45 20.84 1.58
CA GLY A 254 -5.90 21.71 0.54
C GLY A 254 -6.87 22.13 -0.56
N VAL A 255 -8.17 22.13 -0.29
CA VAL A 255 -9.21 22.50 -1.26
C VAL A 255 -9.37 24.03 -1.28
N THR A 256 -9.19 24.64 -2.45
CA THR A 256 -9.54 26.06 -2.65
C THR A 256 -11.04 26.19 -2.92
N ASP A 257 -11.73 26.97 -2.10
CA ASP A 257 -13.18 27.16 -2.24
C ASP A 257 -13.50 28.17 -3.34
N GLN A 258 -14.11 27.70 -4.41
CA GLN A 258 -14.46 28.52 -5.57
C GLN A 258 -15.97 28.76 -5.61
N LEU A 259 -16.37 30.02 -5.87
CA LEU A 259 -17.77 30.39 -6.06
C LEU A 259 -18.18 30.14 -7.53
N TYR A 260 -19.22 29.37 -7.71
CA TYR A 260 -19.90 29.22 -9.00
C TYR A 260 -21.22 30.02 -9.00
N TYR A 261 -21.39 30.84 -10.04
CA TYR A 261 -22.65 31.57 -10.22
C TYR A 261 -23.80 30.63 -10.62
N TYR A 262 -23.46 29.61 -11.42
CA TYR A 262 -24.42 28.58 -11.84
C TYR A 262 -23.72 27.25 -12.12
N VAL A 263 -24.29 26.17 -11.59
CA VAL A 263 -23.86 24.79 -11.84
C VAL A 263 -25.07 23.94 -12.12
N ALA A 264 -25.03 23.09 -13.15
CA ALA A 264 -26.06 22.11 -13.46
C ALA A 264 -25.47 20.69 -13.50
N GLN A 265 -26.19 19.78 -12.87
CA GLN A 265 -26.07 18.34 -13.00
C GLN A 265 -27.25 17.83 -13.81
N ASN A 266 -27.00 17.14 -14.92
CA ASN A 266 -28.04 16.74 -15.86
C ASN A 266 -28.11 15.23 -15.98
N ASN A 267 -29.03 14.59 -15.24
CA ASN A 267 -29.32 13.16 -15.32
C ASN A 267 -28.05 12.29 -15.30
N GLU A 268 -27.16 12.55 -14.37
CA GLU A 268 -25.93 11.80 -14.17
C GLU A 268 -25.71 11.43 -12.68
N PRO A 269 -24.93 10.35 -12.41
CA PRO A 269 -24.57 9.99 -11.03
C PRO A 269 -23.78 11.08 -10.33
N ASP A 270 -24.02 11.25 -9.02
CA ASP A 270 -23.41 12.32 -8.24
C ASP A 270 -21.88 12.28 -8.24
N PHE A 271 -21.27 11.10 -8.11
CA PHE A 271 -19.80 11.00 -8.12
C PHE A 271 -19.19 11.21 -9.53
N VAL A 272 -19.91 10.91 -10.61
CA VAL A 272 -19.48 11.25 -11.98
C VAL A 272 -19.51 12.76 -12.18
N PHE A 273 -20.54 13.41 -11.69
CA PHE A 273 -20.64 14.86 -11.69
C PHE A 273 -19.54 15.50 -10.85
N LEU A 274 -19.32 15.02 -9.63
CA LEU A 274 -18.29 15.51 -8.72
C LEU A 274 -16.89 15.35 -9.32
N ASP A 275 -16.56 14.21 -9.94
CA ASP A 275 -15.28 13.97 -10.58
C ASP A 275 -14.98 14.99 -11.68
N LYS A 276 -15.99 15.31 -12.51
CA LYS A 276 -15.84 16.37 -13.54
C LYS A 276 -15.50 17.71 -12.91
N ARG A 277 -16.12 18.07 -11.77
CA ARG A 277 -15.86 19.33 -11.07
C ARG A 277 -14.50 19.31 -10.39
N CYS A 278 -14.14 18.23 -9.70
CA CYS A 278 -12.83 18.07 -9.10
C CYS A 278 -11.71 18.25 -10.12
N LYS A 279 -11.81 17.60 -11.29
CA LYS A 279 -10.82 17.74 -12.37
C LYS A 279 -10.62 19.18 -12.84
N LEU A 280 -11.67 19.98 -12.88
CA LEU A 280 -11.59 21.40 -13.24
C LEU A 280 -10.98 22.25 -12.12
N GLU A 281 -11.13 21.86 -10.87
CA GLU A 281 -10.58 22.58 -9.71
C GLU A 281 -9.20 22.04 -9.26
N GLY A 282 -8.62 21.06 -9.97
CA GLY A 282 -7.33 20.45 -9.60
C GLY A 282 -7.43 19.62 -8.33
N CYS A 283 -8.63 19.12 -8.06
CA CYS A 283 -8.93 18.26 -6.93
C CYS A 283 -9.15 16.82 -7.38
N SER A 284 -9.07 15.92 -6.42
CA SER A 284 -9.57 14.55 -6.51
C SER A 284 -10.32 14.21 -5.24
N PHE A 285 -11.05 13.10 -5.24
CA PHE A 285 -11.71 12.61 -4.05
C PHE A 285 -11.54 11.10 -3.92
N LEU A 286 -11.73 10.60 -2.72
CA LEU A 286 -11.88 9.20 -2.39
C LEU A 286 -13.04 9.02 -1.41
N VAL A 287 -13.58 7.82 -1.33
CA VAL A 287 -14.55 7.44 -0.29
C VAL A 287 -13.89 6.37 0.57
N PHE A 288 -13.69 6.71 1.84
CA PHE A 288 -13.06 5.82 2.80
C PHE A 288 -13.82 5.85 4.13
N ASP A 289 -14.11 4.68 4.67
CA ASP A 289 -14.76 4.48 5.97
C ASP A 289 -16.02 5.34 6.18
N GLY A 290 -16.86 5.38 5.15
CA GLY A 290 -18.12 6.15 5.20
C GLY A 290 -17.95 7.67 5.11
N LYS A 291 -16.80 8.16 4.64
CA LYS A 291 -16.53 9.59 4.41
C LYS A 291 -16.17 9.84 2.94
N LEU A 292 -16.66 10.94 2.39
CA LEU A 292 -16.15 11.55 1.17
C LEU A 292 -14.99 12.49 1.55
N VAL A 293 -13.80 12.16 1.12
CA VAL A 293 -12.59 12.97 1.34
C VAL A 293 -12.21 13.64 0.03
N VAL A 294 -12.24 14.97 -0.02
CA VAL A 294 -11.86 15.78 -1.19
C VAL A 294 -10.53 16.48 -0.92
N TYR A 295 -9.62 16.44 -1.87
CA TYR A 295 -8.30 17.06 -1.67
C TYR A 295 -7.76 17.73 -2.93
N GLY A 296 -6.96 18.78 -2.73
CA GLY A 296 -6.18 19.43 -3.78
C GLY A 296 -4.96 18.59 -4.14
N GLU A 297 -4.85 18.13 -5.39
CA GLU A 297 -3.72 17.28 -5.81
C GLU A 297 -2.37 17.97 -5.63
N LYS A 298 -2.29 19.26 -5.96
CA LYS A 298 -1.07 20.05 -5.82
C LYS A 298 -0.62 20.16 -4.37
N ASP A 299 -1.57 20.32 -3.45
CA ASP A 299 -1.27 20.46 -2.02
C ASP A 299 -0.74 19.16 -1.44
N LEU A 300 -1.32 18.01 -1.83
CA LEU A 300 -0.79 16.70 -1.43
C LEU A 300 0.60 16.42 -2.03
N GLU A 301 0.85 16.79 -3.28
CA GLU A 301 2.17 16.66 -3.91
C GLU A 301 3.25 17.53 -3.22
N ALA A 302 2.85 18.58 -2.51
CA ALA A 302 3.75 19.45 -1.77
C ALA A 302 4.02 18.99 -0.32
N THR A 303 3.35 17.91 0.14
CA THR A 303 3.56 17.38 1.49
C THR A 303 4.93 16.73 1.64
N SER A 304 5.43 16.66 2.86
CA SER A 304 6.65 15.92 3.16
C SER A 304 6.44 14.42 2.93
N PRO A 305 7.47 13.70 2.44
CA PRO A 305 7.35 12.27 2.25
C PRO A 305 7.10 11.56 3.58
N GLN A 306 6.15 10.63 3.60
CA GLN A 306 5.80 9.84 4.78
C GLN A 306 6.92 8.85 5.15
N MET A 307 7.60 8.31 4.14
CA MET A 307 8.66 7.33 4.36
C MET A 307 9.68 7.33 3.22
N LEU A 308 10.86 6.80 3.51
CA LEU A 308 11.87 6.45 2.51
C LEU A 308 11.61 5.00 2.04
N LEU A 309 11.33 4.84 0.77
CA LEU A 309 11.22 3.53 0.13
C LEU A 309 12.53 3.23 -0.61
N GLN A 310 13.41 2.44 0.00
CA GLN A 310 14.66 2.01 -0.60
C GLN A 310 14.49 0.64 -1.23
N LEU A 311 14.43 0.58 -2.55
CA LEU A 311 14.33 -0.67 -3.29
C LEU A 311 15.64 -1.46 -3.22
N ASP A 312 15.51 -2.75 -3.01
CA ASP A 312 16.60 -3.72 -3.12
C ASP A 312 16.51 -4.52 -4.44
N THR A 313 17.33 -5.53 -4.58
CA THR A 313 17.36 -6.39 -5.77
C THR A 313 16.15 -7.32 -5.89
N THR A 314 15.32 -7.42 -4.85
CA THR A 314 14.11 -8.27 -4.82
C THR A 314 12.87 -7.52 -5.28
N ALA A 315 12.88 -6.18 -5.22
CA ALA A 315 11.79 -5.34 -5.68
C ALA A 315 11.74 -5.34 -7.22
N LYS A 316 10.56 -5.62 -7.77
CA LYS A 316 10.33 -5.49 -9.21
C LYS A 316 9.83 -4.07 -9.48
N PHE A 317 10.66 -3.27 -10.13
CA PHE A 317 10.32 -1.90 -10.51
C PHE A 317 10.19 -1.78 -12.02
N SER A 318 9.03 -1.33 -12.48
CA SER A 318 8.74 -0.97 -13.87
C SER A 318 8.34 0.49 -13.96
N TYR A 319 8.70 1.17 -15.04
CA TYR A 319 8.36 2.58 -15.22
C TYR A 319 8.16 2.93 -16.70
N SER A 320 7.45 4.03 -16.93
CA SER A 320 7.21 4.62 -18.24
C SER A 320 7.45 6.13 -18.18
N ASP A 321 8.10 6.66 -19.21
CA ASP A 321 8.16 8.09 -19.51
C ASP A 321 7.53 8.29 -20.89
N ASN A 322 6.27 8.73 -20.90
CA ASN A 322 5.47 8.88 -22.11
C ASN A 322 5.37 10.35 -22.51
N THR A 323 6.30 10.79 -23.34
CA THR A 323 6.33 12.18 -23.85
C THR A 323 5.10 12.55 -24.67
N ALA A 324 4.33 11.57 -25.17
CA ALA A 324 3.05 11.86 -25.84
C ALA A 324 1.99 12.45 -24.88
N LYS A 325 2.16 12.27 -23.58
CA LYS A 325 1.33 12.83 -22.51
C LYS A 325 1.93 14.11 -21.88
N SER A 326 2.93 14.73 -22.51
CA SER A 326 3.55 15.96 -22.05
C SER A 326 3.13 17.13 -22.93
N TYR A 327 2.48 18.10 -22.32
CA TYR A 327 2.03 19.33 -22.95
C TYR A 327 2.62 20.53 -22.20
N LYS A 328 3.06 21.56 -22.92
CA LYS A 328 3.52 22.81 -22.34
C LYS A 328 2.38 23.78 -22.05
N THR A 329 1.40 23.82 -22.92
CA THR A 329 0.29 24.78 -22.86
C THR A 329 -1.02 24.04 -22.95
N ALA A 330 -2.04 24.50 -22.22
CA ALA A 330 -3.42 24.11 -22.47
C ALA A 330 -4.21 25.29 -23.02
N GLU A 331 -5.07 24.99 -23.98
CA GLU A 331 -6.06 25.90 -24.55
C GLU A 331 -7.41 25.18 -24.52
N ILE A 332 -8.31 25.64 -23.65
CA ILE A 332 -9.63 25.06 -23.51
C ILE A 332 -10.70 26.02 -24.01
N VAL A 333 -11.73 25.47 -24.64
CA VAL A 333 -12.77 26.25 -25.28
C VAL A 333 -14.16 25.82 -24.84
N ASN A 334 -15.03 26.79 -24.55
CA ASN A 334 -16.46 26.60 -24.41
C ASN A 334 -17.20 27.77 -25.08
N GLY A 335 -17.83 27.51 -26.20
CA GLY A 335 -18.43 28.58 -27.02
C GLY A 335 -17.39 29.61 -27.49
N THR A 336 -17.59 30.85 -27.11
CA THR A 336 -16.67 31.96 -27.42
C THR A 336 -15.59 32.18 -26.35
N ARG A 337 -15.68 31.51 -25.20
CA ARG A 337 -14.72 31.69 -24.12
C ARG A 337 -13.56 30.72 -24.25
N VAL A 338 -12.37 31.24 -24.09
CA VAL A 338 -11.12 30.49 -24.18
C VAL A 338 -10.33 30.67 -22.87
N GLY A 339 -9.91 29.57 -22.28
CA GLY A 339 -8.99 29.54 -21.18
C GLY A 339 -7.60 29.08 -21.64
N LYS A 340 -6.54 29.75 -21.16
CA LYS A 340 -5.16 29.41 -21.52
C LYS A 340 -4.28 29.32 -20.29
N TYR A 341 -3.35 28.37 -20.32
CA TYR A 341 -2.30 28.25 -19.31
C TYR A 341 -1.05 27.62 -19.91
N SER A 342 0.13 28.14 -19.53
CA SER A 342 1.43 27.57 -19.94
C SER A 342 2.26 27.23 -18.73
N ALA A 343 2.73 25.98 -18.62
CA ALA A 343 3.62 25.52 -17.58
C ALA A 343 5.06 25.91 -17.91
N ALA A 344 5.66 26.80 -17.09
CA ALA A 344 7.03 27.28 -17.31
C ALA A 344 8.08 26.17 -17.18
N THR A 345 7.81 25.16 -16.35
CA THR A 345 8.72 24.05 -16.04
C THR A 345 8.71 22.95 -17.11
N GLU A 346 7.69 22.91 -17.97
CA GLU A 346 7.59 21.90 -19.01
C GLU A 346 8.39 22.29 -20.25
N SER A 347 9.13 21.31 -20.78
CA SER A 347 9.87 21.45 -22.03
C SER A 347 8.99 21.09 -23.24
N GLY A 348 9.31 21.67 -24.40
CA GLY A 348 8.58 21.38 -25.63
C GLY A 348 7.61 22.45 -26.06
N SER A 349 6.82 22.20 -27.11
CA SER A 349 5.90 23.16 -27.73
C SER A 349 4.48 22.62 -27.92
N ARG A 350 4.17 21.44 -27.36
CA ARG A 350 2.86 20.81 -27.55
C ARG A 350 1.77 21.56 -26.80
N ILE A 351 0.65 21.73 -27.46
CA ILE A 351 -0.54 22.39 -26.91
C ILE A 351 -1.66 21.35 -26.74
N LEU A 352 -2.24 21.31 -25.54
CA LEU A 352 -3.46 20.58 -25.27
C LEU A 352 -4.66 21.43 -25.67
N HIS A 353 -5.29 21.09 -26.80
CA HIS A 353 -6.56 21.69 -27.18
C HIS A 353 -7.72 20.83 -26.69
N LYS A 354 -8.65 21.43 -25.95
CA LYS A 354 -9.80 20.69 -25.42
C LYS A 354 -11.08 21.54 -25.44
N ASN A 355 -12.12 21.00 -26.04
CA ASN A 355 -13.44 21.56 -25.93
C ASN A 355 -14.13 20.96 -24.70
N ILE A 356 -14.64 21.80 -23.80
CA ILE A 356 -15.38 21.38 -22.63
C ILE A 356 -16.85 21.78 -22.74
N THR A 357 -17.72 20.97 -22.20
CA THR A 357 -19.17 21.22 -22.20
C THR A 357 -19.62 22.05 -20.99
N ILE A 358 -18.78 22.16 -19.98
CA ILE A 358 -19.06 22.93 -18.77
C ILE A 358 -18.83 24.42 -19.06
N PRO A 359 -19.83 25.29 -18.83
CA PRO A 359 -19.71 26.71 -19.06
C PRO A 359 -18.60 27.34 -18.20
N MET A 360 -17.81 28.22 -18.81
CA MET A 360 -16.82 29.05 -18.14
C MET A 360 -17.35 30.47 -18.00
N GLN A 361 -17.56 30.94 -16.80
CA GLN A 361 -18.28 32.21 -16.56
C GLN A 361 -17.34 33.42 -16.53
N THR A 362 -16.11 33.25 -16.08
CA THR A 362 -15.10 34.29 -16.02
C THR A 362 -13.82 33.86 -16.74
N GLU A 363 -12.96 34.82 -17.10
CA GLU A 363 -11.63 34.54 -17.67
C GLU A 363 -10.74 33.82 -16.64
N GLY A 364 -10.80 34.24 -15.38
CA GLY A 364 -10.05 33.60 -14.29
C GLY A 364 -10.42 32.14 -14.09
N GLU A 365 -11.72 31.83 -14.19
CA GLU A 365 -12.21 30.45 -14.16
C GLU A 365 -11.71 29.64 -15.36
N ALA A 366 -11.76 30.22 -16.56
CA ALA A 366 -11.30 29.57 -17.77
C ALA A 366 -9.80 29.24 -17.70
N ASN A 367 -8.97 30.17 -17.24
CA ASN A 367 -7.53 29.96 -17.09
C ASN A 367 -7.20 28.94 -16.00
N ARG A 368 -7.93 28.95 -14.88
CA ARG A 368 -7.81 27.93 -13.81
C ARG A 368 -8.16 26.54 -14.34
N PHE A 369 -9.22 26.39 -15.10
CA PHE A 369 -9.61 25.13 -15.73
C PHE A 369 -8.54 24.64 -16.73
N ALA A 370 -7.96 25.56 -17.51
CA ALA A 370 -6.87 25.23 -18.43
C ALA A 370 -5.64 24.70 -17.66
N GLN A 371 -5.26 25.34 -16.56
CA GLN A 371 -4.15 24.89 -15.68
C GLN A 371 -4.41 23.48 -15.15
N ASN A 372 -5.58 23.27 -14.58
CA ASN A 372 -5.89 22.00 -13.93
C ASN A 372 -6.05 20.84 -14.91
N LEU A 373 -6.62 21.09 -16.09
CA LEU A 373 -6.68 20.10 -17.17
C LEU A 373 -5.30 19.80 -17.76
N LEU A 374 -4.39 20.78 -17.82
CA LEU A 374 -3.01 20.53 -18.21
C LEU A 374 -2.32 19.60 -17.21
N ARG A 375 -2.48 19.86 -15.89
CA ARG A 375 -1.95 18.98 -14.83
C ARG A 375 -2.51 17.57 -14.94
N LEU A 376 -3.81 17.44 -15.17
CA LEU A 376 -4.50 16.15 -15.31
C LEU A 376 -3.90 15.28 -16.45
N GLU A 377 -3.52 15.88 -17.57
CA GLU A 377 -2.88 15.15 -18.67
C GLU A 377 -1.41 14.83 -18.35
N ASN A 378 -0.65 15.83 -17.88
CA ASN A 378 0.81 15.71 -17.68
C ASN A 378 1.19 14.80 -16.50
N LYS A 379 0.34 14.67 -15.49
CA LYS A 379 0.62 13.77 -14.34
C LYS A 379 0.80 12.30 -14.75
N ASN A 380 0.28 11.92 -15.93
CA ASN A 380 0.41 10.58 -16.48
C ASN A 380 1.65 10.39 -17.38
N GLN A 381 2.52 11.39 -17.49
CA GLN A 381 3.73 11.29 -18.30
C GLN A 381 4.71 10.29 -17.68
N LYS A 382 5.06 10.49 -16.41
CA LYS A 382 6.05 9.67 -15.70
C LYS A 382 5.38 8.84 -14.62
N THR A 383 5.13 7.58 -14.94
CA THR A 383 4.48 6.61 -14.04
C THR A 383 5.35 5.40 -13.83
N GLY A 384 5.20 4.75 -12.68
CA GLY A 384 5.91 3.52 -12.34
C GLY A 384 5.06 2.59 -11.48
N ALA A 385 5.48 1.33 -11.39
CA ALA A 385 4.90 0.35 -10.52
C ALA A 385 5.99 -0.46 -9.83
N ILE A 386 5.80 -0.71 -8.54
CA ILE A 386 6.71 -1.47 -7.68
C ILE A 386 5.92 -2.65 -7.13
N ASP A 387 6.38 -3.88 -7.42
CA ASP A 387 5.89 -5.08 -6.74
C ASP A 387 6.87 -5.42 -5.62
N TRP A 388 6.38 -5.44 -4.37
CA TRP A 388 7.21 -5.66 -3.18
C TRP A 388 6.43 -6.33 -2.04
N ASP A 389 7.13 -6.54 -0.91
CA ASP A 389 6.48 -7.00 0.31
C ASP A 389 5.45 -5.99 0.81
N ILE A 390 4.45 -6.46 1.52
CA ILE A 390 3.31 -5.64 1.92
C ILE A 390 3.73 -4.42 2.74
N GLN A 391 3.19 -3.26 2.38
CA GLN A 391 3.43 -1.97 3.00
C GLN A 391 2.16 -1.47 3.67
N ARG A 392 1.82 -2.03 4.84
CA ARG A 392 0.54 -1.84 5.54
C ARG A 392 0.25 -0.40 5.97
N GLU A 393 1.29 0.39 6.18
CA GLU A 393 1.17 1.79 6.60
C GLU A 393 1.02 2.76 5.44
N LEU A 394 1.16 2.27 4.21
CA LEU A 394 1.09 3.10 3.02
C LEU A 394 -0.35 3.24 2.55
N ALA A 395 -0.73 4.46 2.17
CA ALA A 395 -2.02 4.77 1.58
C ALA A 395 -1.86 5.54 0.26
N PRO A 396 -2.82 5.46 -0.66
CA PRO A 396 -2.87 6.35 -1.82
C PRO A 396 -2.96 7.82 -1.39
N GLY A 397 -2.38 8.72 -2.17
CA GLY A 397 -2.26 10.13 -1.80
C GLY A 397 -0.97 10.46 -1.02
N SER A 398 -0.19 9.45 -0.63
CA SER A 398 1.08 9.66 0.08
C SER A 398 2.19 10.10 -0.85
N MET A 399 3.04 10.98 -0.34
CA MET A 399 4.36 11.26 -0.92
C MET A 399 5.39 10.32 -0.32
N LEU A 400 6.26 9.78 -1.17
CA LEU A 400 7.38 8.92 -0.77
C LEU A 400 8.70 9.55 -1.26
N GLN A 401 9.76 9.29 -0.50
CA GLN A 401 11.11 9.44 -1.02
C GLN A 401 11.56 8.08 -1.55
N LEU A 402 11.67 7.95 -2.88
CA LEU A 402 12.10 6.73 -3.53
C LEU A 402 13.61 6.72 -3.73
N LYS A 403 14.25 5.61 -3.44
CA LYS A 403 15.62 5.31 -3.81
C LYS A 403 15.65 3.97 -4.53
N THR A 404 15.98 4.00 -5.82
CA THR A 404 15.95 2.83 -6.69
C THR A 404 17.29 2.12 -6.74
N PHE A 405 17.27 0.85 -7.14
CA PHE A 405 18.48 0.11 -7.44
C PHE A 405 18.80 0.26 -8.95
N GLY A 406 19.74 1.18 -9.26
CA GLY A 406 20.25 1.34 -10.63
C GLY A 406 19.46 2.27 -11.56
N VAL A 407 18.34 2.85 -11.14
CA VAL A 407 17.50 3.75 -11.97
C VAL A 407 17.43 5.15 -11.35
N LYS A 408 18.60 5.84 -11.31
CA LYS A 408 18.79 7.11 -10.60
C LYS A 408 17.83 8.23 -10.99
N ASN A 409 17.31 8.26 -12.22
CA ASN A 409 16.35 9.27 -12.67
C ASN A 409 14.98 9.15 -11.98
N TRP A 410 14.72 8.03 -11.30
CA TRP A 410 13.53 7.82 -10.49
C TRP A 410 13.76 8.11 -9.00
N ASP A 411 15.01 8.26 -8.55
CA ASP A 411 15.30 8.66 -7.19
C ASP A 411 14.65 10.03 -6.87
N GLY A 412 14.26 10.22 -5.61
CA GLY A 412 13.60 11.43 -5.13
C GLY A 412 12.12 11.25 -4.85
N TYR A 413 11.37 12.35 -4.88
CA TYR A 413 9.96 12.34 -4.50
C TYR A 413 9.07 11.71 -5.57
N VAL A 414 8.13 10.90 -5.12
CA VAL A 414 7.08 10.27 -5.93
C VAL A 414 5.75 10.29 -5.18
N PHE A 415 4.67 10.40 -5.93
CA PHE A 415 3.30 10.37 -5.42
C PHE A 415 2.68 9.00 -5.65
N VAL A 416 2.07 8.40 -4.63
CA VAL A 416 1.35 7.13 -4.72
C VAL A 416 -0.08 7.40 -5.16
N TYR A 417 -0.41 7.09 -6.42
CA TYR A 417 -1.76 7.34 -6.93
C TYR A 417 -2.69 6.11 -6.86
N ARG A 418 -2.11 4.91 -6.74
CA ARG A 418 -2.85 3.66 -6.57
C ARG A 418 -2.02 2.65 -5.80
N LEU A 419 -2.67 1.84 -4.98
CA LEU A 419 -2.04 0.81 -4.17
C LEU A 419 -2.91 -0.44 -4.17
N ARG A 420 -2.31 -1.61 -4.39
CA ARG A 420 -2.99 -2.89 -4.25
C ARG A 420 -2.26 -3.72 -3.20
N HIS A 421 -2.97 -4.16 -2.19
CA HIS A 421 -2.51 -5.16 -1.23
C HIS A 421 -3.13 -6.51 -1.54
N ASP A 422 -2.34 -7.56 -1.46
CA ASP A 422 -2.80 -8.93 -1.25
C ASP A 422 -2.39 -9.32 0.17
N TYR A 423 -3.35 -9.34 1.07
CA TYR A 423 -3.10 -9.58 2.50
C TYR A 423 -2.67 -11.02 2.77
N VAL A 424 -3.14 -11.99 1.99
CA VAL A 424 -2.79 -13.41 2.14
C VAL A 424 -1.41 -13.70 1.56
N ALA A 425 -1.10 -13.14 0.39
CA ALA A 425 0.21 -13.28 -0.21
C ALA A 425 1.27 -12.37 0.41
N GLU A 426 0.89 -11.45 1.30
CA GLU A 426 1.72 -10.42 1.92
C GLU A 426 2.52 -9.60 0.90
N LYS A 427 1.85 -9.15 -0.15
CA LYS A 427 2.43 -8.37 -1.24
C LYS A 427 1.70 -7.05 -1.45
N SER A 428 2.47 -6.04 -1.86
CA SER A 428 1.95 -4.76 -2.32
C SER A 428 2.38 -4.50 -3.74
N LYS A 429 1.45 -3.99 -4.54
CA LYS A 429 1.76 -3.34 -5.81
C LYS A 429 1.50 -1.85 -5.67
N ILE A 430 2.57 -1.06 -5.69
CA ILE A 430 2.56 0.37 -5.45
C ILE A 430 2.68 1.07 -6.80
N PHE A 431 1.68 1.85 -7.18
CA PHE A 431 1.69 2.63 -8.41
C PHE A 431 2.03 4.08 -8.08
N ILE A 432 3.09 4.56 -8.70
CA ILE A 432 3.68 5.87 -8.42
C ILE A 432 3.76 6.73 -9.67
N ARG A 433 3.77 8.04 -9.46
CA ARG A 433 4.07 9.03 -10.49
C ARG A 433 5.02 10.11 -9.97
N LYS A 434 5.67 10.82 -10.86
CA LYS A 434 6.42 12.02 -10.46
C LYS A 434 5.45 13.16 -10.17
N PRO A 435 5.67 13.95 -9.09
CA PRO A 435 4.88 15.14 -8.82
C PRO A 435 5.17 16.22 -9.88
N LEU A 436 4.19 17.10 -10.12
CA LEU A 436 4.31 18.23 -11.04
C LEU A 436 4.71 19.50 -10.28
N ASN A 437 5.64 20.27 -10.85
CA ASN A 437 6.19 21.47 -10.19
C ASN A 437 5.45 22.78 -10.53
N TYR A 438 4.17 22.73 -10.97
CA TYR A 438 3.38 23.91 -11.38
C TYR A 438 1.91 23.80 -10.99
#